data_69d4d381955d76f49c3804e9180a4e3e
#
_entry.id   69d4d381955d76f49c3804e9180a4e3e
#
_cell.length_a   1.000
_cell.length_b   1.000
_cell.length_c   1.000
_cell.angle_alpha   90.00
_cell.angle_beta   90.00
_cell.angle_gamma   90.00
#
_symmetry.space_group_name_H-M   'P 1'
#
loop_
_entity.id
_entity.type
_entity.pdbx_description
1 polymer ?
#
loop_
_entity_poly.entity_id
_entity_poly.type
_entity_poly.pdbx_seq_one_letter_code
_entity_poly.pdbx_strand_id
1 'polypeptide(L)'
;MKLLAIDGNSILNRAYYGIRLLTNKNGVYTNAVLGFMNIYFKNFEEVKPDRVAVAFDLKAPTFRHKAVDTYKANRKGMPEELAQQLPIVKELLTYMGIRIVECEGYEADDILGTLSKVCSDSGGECCILTGDRDSLQLVNDRVTVRLATTKETIVYTPERFIEEYGFEPIYLIDLKSLMGDSSDNIPGVAGVGQKTAGALIKRWKTIESLYENIDGAELSKGVYNKLINGREDAIRSKWLATICLDVPVDYDIENYKISERNDEKLSDLLTELEMAKLMQKLGIEPSEKRASEKTVRAVDVKTQLKDIDEEILGGFLKMNSICYLFDGKAFKSAQRLDDENFITVSYTHLRAHETRRHL
;
A
#
# COMPACT_ATOMS: atom_id res chain seq x y z
N MET A 1 -13.80 7.75 -22.04
CA MET A 1 -12.73 7.95 -21.06
C MET A 1 -13.03 7.10 -19.83
N LYS A 2 -12.09 6.21 -19.46
CA LYS A 2 -12.27 5.28 -18.35
C LYS A 2 -11.00 5.24 -17.49
N LEU A 3 -11.10 5.65 -16.22
CA LEU A 3 -10.02 5.63 -15.24
C LEU A 3 -10.13 4.38 -14.36
N LEU A 4 -9.03 3.66 -14.18
CA LEU A 4 -8.84 2.68 -13.10
C LEU A 4 -8.00 3.33 -12.00
N ALA A 5 -8.65 3.69 -10.89
CA ALA A 5 -8.01 4.26 -9.72
C ALA A 5 -7.80 3.16 -8.66
N ILE A 6 -6.57 2.91 -8.25
CA ILE A 6 -6.20 1.76 -7.42
C ILE A 6 -5.70 2.24 -6.07
N ASP A 7 -6.23 1.66 -5.00
CA ASP A 7 -5.69 1.76 -3.64
C ASP A 7 -4.47 0.86 -3.51
N GLY A 8 -3.29 1.45 -3.65
CA GLY A 8 -2.04 0.71 -3.66
C GLY A 8 -1.77 -0.02 -2.34
N ASN A 9 -2.01 0.65 -1.21
CA ASN A 9 -1.79 0.06 0.11
C ASN A 9 -2.76 -1.08 0.41
N SER A 10 -4.04 -0.88 0.13
CA SER A 10 -5.06 -1.88 0.39
C SER A 10 -4.86 -3.13 -0.47
N ILE A 11 -4.60 -2.94 -1.78
CA ILE A 11 -4.34 -4.07 -2.70
C ILE A 11 -3.04 -4.79 -2.35
N LEU A 12 -1.99 -4.06 -1.95
CA LEU A 12 -0.72 -4.66 -1.51
C LEU A 12 -0.90 -5.50 -0.23
N ASN A 13 -1.63 -4.98 0.75
CA ASN A 13 -2.00 -5.72 1.96
C ASN A 13 -2.81 -6.98 1.61
N ARG A 14 -3.81 -6.83 0.72
CA ARG A 14 -4.64 -7.96 0.28
C ARG A 14 -3.79 -9.05 -0.38
N ALA A 15 -2.84 -8.66 -1.22
CA ALA A 15 -1.91 -9.56 -1.88
C ALA A 15 -1.00 -10.28 -0.87
N TYR A 16 -0.46 -9.55 0.10
CA TYR A 16 0.42 -10.09 1.12
C TYR A 16 -0.25 -11.18 1.96
N TYR A 17 -1.45 -10.91 2.46
CA TYR A 17 -2.20 -11.90 3.27
C TYR A 17 -2.91 -12.97 2.42
N GLY A 18 -3.08 -12.74 1.12
CA GLY A 18 -3.71 -13.68 0.19
C GLY A 18 -2.78 -14.76 -0.35
N ILE A 19 -1.46 -14.56 -0.30
CA ILE A 19 -0.45 -15.48 -0.80
C ILE A 19 0.53 -15.80 0.33
N ARG A 20 0.85 -17.09 0.52
CA ARG A 20 1.90 -17.49 1.47
C ARG A 20 3.19 -16.75 1.18
N LEU A 21 4.02 -16.54 2.19
CA LEU A 21 5.33 -15.90 2.02
C LEU A 21 6.16 -16.65 0.95
N LEU A 22 6.67 -15.89 0.02
CA LEU A 22 7.56 -16.32 -1.05
C LEU A 22 8.78 -15.42 -1.05
N THR A 23 9.93 -16.00 -1.28
CA THR A 23 11.19 -15.28 -1.49
C THR A 23 11.85 -15.75 -2.78
N ASN A 24 12.62 -14.86 -3.42
CA ASN A 24 13.56 -15.28 -4.45
C ASN A 24 14.80 -15.95 -3.80
N LYS A 25 15.74 -16.43 -4.61
CA LYS A 25 17.00 -17.06 -4.14
C LYS A 25 17.90 -16.16 -3.31
N ASN A 26 17.70 -14.82 -3.39
CA ASN A 26 18.46 -13.83 -2.63
C ASN A 26 17.77 -13.47 -1.30
N GLY A 27 16.65 -14.14 -0.95
CA GLY A 27 15.89 -13.90 0.28
C GLY A 27 14.94 -12.69 0.21
N VAL A 28 14.76 -12.05 -0.95
CA VAL A 28 13.84 -10.92 -1.12
C VAL A 28 12.41 -11.45 -1.15
N TYR A 29 11.53 -10.89 -0.31
CA TYR A 29 10.11 -11.24 -0.30
C TYR A 29 9.41 -10.77 -1.58
N THR A 30 8.58 -11.63 -2.17
CA THR A 30 7.97 -11.41 -3.49
C THR A 30 6.48 -11.72 -3.57
N ASN A 31 5.90 -12.31 -2.52
CA ASN A 31 4.49 -12.73 -2.51
C ASN A 31 3.50 -11.57 -2.71
N ALA A 32 3.72 -10.44 -2.04
CA ALA A 32 2.84 -9.28 -2.18
C ALA A 32 2.98 -8.62 -3.55
N VAL A 33 4.20 -8.55 -4.10
CA VAL A 33 4.46 -8.06 -5.47
C VAL A 33 3.71 -8.91 -6.48
N LEU A 34 3.87 -10.24 -6.41
CA LEU A 34 3.19 -11.18 -7.31
C LEU A 34 1.67 -11.06 -7.20
N GLY A 35 1.15 -11.02 -5.98
CA GLY A 35 -0.29 -10.91 -5.73
C GLY A 35 -0.87 -9.59 -6.21
N PHE A 36 -0.18 -8.48 -5.96
CA PHE A 36 -0.57 -7.16 -6.45
C PHE A 36 -0.68 -7.13 -7.97
N MET A 37 0.36 -7.61 -8.66
CA MET A 37 0.37 -7.65 -10.12
C MET A 37 -0.71 -8.56 -10.70
N ASN A 38 -1.00 -9.70 -10.06
CA ASN A 38 -2.10 -10.58 -10.48
C ASN A 38 -3.47 -9.89 -10.34
N ILE A 39 -3.71 -9.19 -9.22
CA ILE A 39 -4.96 -8.43 -9.01
C ILE A 39 -5.04 -7.28 -10.03
N TYR A 40 -3.94 -6.54 -10.24
CA TYR A 40 -3.86 -5.48 -11.22
C TYR A 40 -4.24 -5.96 -12.62
N PHE A 41 -3.55 -6.97 -13.15
CA PHE A 41 -3.80 -7.45 -14.51
C PHE A 41 -5.21 -7.98 -14.71
N LYS A 42 -5.74 -8.75 -13.75
CA LYS A 42 -7.12 -9.23 -13.81
C LYS A 42 -8.09 -8.06 -13.98
N ASN A 43 -7.96 -7.04 -13.13
CA ASN A 43 -8.86 -5.90 -13.15
C ASN A 43 -8.63 -5.01 -14.38
N PHE A 44 -7.39 -4.85 -14.81
CA PHE A 44 -7.06 -4.13 -16.04
C PHE A 44 -7.69 -4.77 -17.29
N GLU A 45 -7.60 -6.09 -17.41
CA GLU A 45 -8.20 -6.86 -18.52
C GLU A 45 -9.74 -6.78 -18.54
N GLU A 46 -10.37 -6.79 -17.35
CA GLU A 46 -11.83 -6.71 -17.21
C GLU A 46 -12.37 -5.29 -17.42
N VAL A 47 -11.69 -4.27 -16.87
CA VAL A 47 -12.12 -2.86 -16.93
C VAL A 47 -11.77 -2.23 -18.29
N LYS A 48 -10.63 -2.61 -18.87
CA LYS A 48 -10.05 -2.03 -20.10
C LYS A 48 -9.95 -0.50 -20.01
N PRO A 49 -9.26 0.01 -19.00
CA PRO A 49 -9.13 1.45 -18.79
C PRO A 49 -8.18 2.06 -19.83
N ASP A 50 -8.39 3.31 -20.15
CA ASP A 50 -7.46 4.12 -20.95
C ASP A 50 -6.55 5.01 -20.08
N ARG A 51 -6.83 5.05 -18.76
CA ARG A 51 -6.06 5.76 -17.75
C ARG A 51 -5.95 4.94 -16.47
N VAL A 52 -4.80 5.01 -15.81
CA VAL A 52 -4.55 4.32 -14.54
C VAL A 52 -3.83 5.24 -13.57
N ALA A 53 -4.33 5.27 -12.34
CA ALA A 53 -3.66 5.91 -11.20
C ALA A 53 -3.58 4.93 -10.03
N VAL A 54 -2.45 4.90 -9.34
CA VAL A 54 -2.30 4.11 -8.11
C VAL A 54 -1.98 5.06 -6.96
N ALA A 55 -2.90 5.16 -6.00
CA ALA A 55 -2.74 5.99 -4.81
C ALA A 55 -2.03 5.20 -3.71
N PHE A 56 -1.07 5.85 -3.04
CA PHE A 56 -0.41 5.29 -1.85
C PHE A 56 -0.44 6.30 -0.70
N ASP A 57 -0.58 5.75 0.52
CA ASP A 57 -0.42 6.53 1.74
C ASP A 57 1.04 6.91 1.97
N LEU A 58 1.26 8.10 2.47
CA LEU A 58 2.53 8.52 3.04
C LEU A 58 2.57 8.22 4.55
N LYS A 59 3.78 8.09 5.10
CA LYS A 59 3.96 7.89 6.56
C LYS A 59 3.64 9.14 7.39
N ALA A 60 3.41 10.29 6.75
CA ALA A 60 3.08 11.54 7.41
C ALA A 60 1.68 11.51 8.03
N PRO A 61 1.45 12.19 9.17
CA PRO A 61 0.12 12.33 9.76
C PRO A 61 -0.83 13.05 8.80
N THR A 62 -2.04 12.52 8.61
CA THR A 62 -3.08 13.15 7.81
C THR A 62 -3.81 14.24 8.62
N PHE A 63 -4.67 15.01 7.94
CA PHE A 63 -5.50 16.02 8.60
C PHE A 63 -6.41 15.41 9.69
N ARG A 64 -6.86 14.13 9.51
CA ARG A 64 -7.64 13.41 10.51
C ARG A 64 -6.81 13.08 11.76
N HIS A 65 -5.57 12.64 11.59
CA HIS A 65 -4.66 12.38 12.71
C HIS A 65 -4.33 13.66 13.49
N LYS A 66 -4.20 14.81 12.79
CA LYS A 66 -3.93 16.11 13.43
C LYS A 66 -5.13 16.63 14.22
N ALA A 67 -6.36 16.28 13.83
CA ALA A 67 -7.58 16.71 14.47
C ALA A 67 -8.03 15.77 15.61
N VAL A 68 -7.74 14.47 15.51
CA VAL A 68 -8.20 13.45 16.46
C VAL A 68 -7.08 12.45 16.72
N ASP A 69 -6.41 12.57 17.87
CA ASP A 69 -5.24 11.76 18.26
C ASP A 69 -5.53 10.25 18.31
N THR A 70 -6.79 9.87 18.56
CA THR A 70 -7.21 8.48 18.64
C THR A 70 -7.49 7.84 17.28
N TYR A 71 -7.57 8.62 16.20
CA TYR A 71 -7.86 8.10 14.87
C TYR A 71 -6.79 7.12 14.41
N LYS A 72 -7.19 5.90 14.05
CA LYS A 72 -6.31 4.79 13.63
C LYS A 72 -5.19 4.44 14.64
N ALA A 73 -5.26 4.91 15.90
CA ALA A 73 -4.22 4.67 16.91
C ALA A 73 -4.07 3.19 17.30
N ASN A 74 -5.08 2.36 17.04
CA ASN A 74 -5.06 0.92 17.27
C ASN A 74 -4.44 0.12 16.11
N ARG A 75 -4.10 0.75 14.98
CA ARG A 75 -3.49 0.06 13.83
C ARG A 75 -2.07 -0.35 14.14
N LYS A 76 -1.76 -1.62 13.88
CA LYS A 76 -0.38 -2.11 13.92
C LYS A 76 0.39 -1.61 12.69
N GLY A 77 1.68 -1.36 12.85
CA GLY A 77 2.55 -1.01 11.73
C GLY A 77 2.56 -2.09 10.64
N MET A 78 3.01 -1.71 9.44
CA MET A 78 3.19 -2.64 8.33
C MET A 78 4.25 -3.70 8.70
N PRO A 79 3.98 -5.00 8.46
CA PRO A 79 4.99 -6.06 8.63
C PRO A 79 6.25 -5.75 7.84
N GLU A 80 7.41 -6.12 8.37
CA GLU A 80 8.70 -5.81 7.73
C GLU A 80 8.81 -6.44 6.33
N GLU A 81 8.35 -7.68 6.19
CA GLU A 81 8.33 -8.41 4.92
C GLU A 81 7.44 -7.72 3.86
N LEU A 82 6.39 -7.03 4.28
CA LEU A 82 5.54 -6.25 3.40
C LEU A 82 6.16 -4.89 3.08
N ALA A 83 6.78 -4.25 4.09
CA ALA A 83 7.43 -2.96 3.93
C ALA A 83 8.56 -3.00 2.90
N GLN A 84 9.28 -4.13 2.80
CA GLN A 84 10.32 -4.35 1.79
C GLN A 84 9.75 -4.45 0.37
N GLN A 85 8.51 -4.91 0.20
CA GLN A 85 7.88 -5.12 -1.10
C GLN A 85 7.20 -3.87 -1.66
N LEU A 86 6.83 -2.90 -0.81
CA LEU A 86 6.17 -1.67 -1.23
C LEU A 86 7.00 -0.86 -2.26
N PRO A 87 8.30 -0.57 -2.04
CA PRO A 87 9.11 0.13 -3.03
C PRO A 87 9.23 -0.65 -4.34
N ILE A 88 9.30 -1.98 -4.29
CA ILE A 88 9.38 -2.83 -5.49
C ILE A 88 8.11 -2.69 -6.35
N VAL A 89 6.93 -2.68 -5.72
CA VAL A 89 5.66 -2.47 -6.46
C VAL A 89 5.63 -1.09 -7.08
N LYS A 90 6.04 -0.04 -6.36
CA LYS A 90 6.11 1.32 -6.91
C LYS A 90 7.05 1.42 -8.10
N GLU A 91 8.19 0.77 -8.02
CA GLU A 91 9.18 0.72 -9.10
C GLU A 91 8.62 0.00 -10.34
N LEU A 92 7.98 -1.17 -10.17
CA LEU A 92 7.30 -1.88 -11.24
C LEU A 92 6.23 -1.02 -11.92
N LEU A 93 5.36 -0.38 -11.15
CA LEU A 93 4.32 0.50 -11.66
C LEU A 93 4.91 1.66 -12.47
N THR A 94 5.98 2.27 -11.96
CA THR A 94 6.70 3.37 -12.64
C THR A 94 7.27 2.89 -13.98
N TYR A 95 7.91 1.72 -14.01
CA TYR A 95 8.46 1.16 -15.25
C TYR A 95 7.38 0.71 -16.23
N MET A 96 6.18 0.39 -15.74
CA MET A 96 5.00 0.13 -16.56
C MET A 96 4.35 1.41 -17.11
N GLY A 97 4.87 2.59 -16.82
CA GLY A 97 4.31 3.87 -17.23
C GLY A 97 3.04 4.27 -16.48
N ILE A 98 2.78 3.67 -15.32
CA ILE A 98 1.60 3.93 -14.48
C ILE A 98 1.92 5.04 -13.48
N ARG A 99 1.03 6.01 -13.40
CA ARG A 99 1.21 7.14 -12.49
C ARG A 99 0.89 6.75 -11.05
N ILE A 100 1.85 6.97 -10.16
CA ILE A 100 1.70 6.87 -8.71
C ILE A 100 1.28 8.25 -8.19
N VAL A 101 0.32 8.27 -7.26
CA VAL A 101 -0.19 9.49 -6.65
C VAL A 101 -0.07 9.37 -5.14
N GLU A 102 0.59 10.35 -4.54
CA GLU A 102 0.78 10.48 -3.10
C GLU A 102 0.57 11.94 -2.73
N CYS A 103 -0.06 12.22 -1.60
CA CYS A 103 -0.27 13.58 -1.14
C CYS A 103 -0.09 13.66 0.38
N GLU A 104 0.84 14.50 0.83
CA GLU A 104 1.07 14.69 2.26
C GLU A 104 -0.15 15.31 2.94
N GLY A 105 -0.52 14.77 4.08
CA GLY A 105 -1.67 15.22 4.86
C GLY A 105 -2.99 14.57 4.48
N TYR A 106 -3.03 13.72 3.44
CA TYR A 106 -4.22 13.01 2.97
C TYR A 106 -3.97 11.50 2.92
N GLU A 107 -5.05 10.73 2.90
CA GLU A 107 -5.00 9.28 2.76
C GLU A 107 -5.22 8.86 1.29
N ALA A 108 -4.82 7.64 0.94
CA ALA A 108 -5.05 7.10 -0.40
C ALA A 108 -6.53 7.16 -0.80
N ASP A 109 -7.46 6.89 0.13
CA ASP A 109 -8.90 6.97 -0.11
C ASP A 109 -9.36 8.38 -0.50
N ASP A 110 -8.77 9.44 0.09
CA ASP A 110 -9.06 10.83 -0.26
C ASP A 110 -8.57 11.13 -1.70
N ILE A 111 -7.40 10.61 -2.06
CA ILE A 111 -6.87 10.72 -3.43
C ILE A 111 -7.82 10.02 -4.41
N LEU A 112 -8.25 8.78 -4.10
CA LEU A 112 -9.19 8.03 -4.94
C LEU A 112 -10.53 8.76 -5.08
N GLY A 113 -11.06 9.30 -3.99
CA GLY A 113 -12.27 10.10 -3.99
C GLY A 113 -12.16 11.32 -4.91
N THR A 114 -11.05 12.05 -4.79
CA THR A 114 -10.77 13.22 -5.63
C THR A 114 -10.63 12.85 -7.10
N LEU A 115 -9.85 11.82 -7.42
CA LEU A 115 -9.66 11.36 -8.81
C LEU A 115 -10.97 10.86 -9.43
N SER A 116 -11.81 10.15 -8.65
CA SER A 116 -13.11 9.67 -9.12
C SER A 116 -14.05 10.84 -9.45
N LYS A 117 -14.06 11.88 -8.61
CA LYS A 117 -14.81 13.11 -8.85
C LYS A 117 -14.31 13.83 -10.10
N VAL A 118 -13.01 14.07 -10.22
CA VAL A 118 -12.39 14.75 -11.38
C VAL A 118 -12.71 13.99 -12.68
N CYS A 119 -12.61 12.67 -12.68
CA CYS A 119 -12.95 11.83 -13.82
C CYS A 119 -14.44 11.97 -14.19
N SER A 120 -15.34 11.91 -13.21
CA SER A 120 -16.79 12.05 -13.42
C SER A 120 -17.16 13.45 -13.94
N ASP A 121 -16.60 14.49 -13.36
CA ASP A 121 -16.83 15.90 -13.77
C ASP A 121 -16.35 16.15 -15.20
N SER A 122 -15.32 15.41 -15.64
CA SER A 122 -14.82 15.42 -17.02
C SER A 122 -15.65 14.54 -17.98
N GLY A 123 -16.78 13.99 -17.52
CA GLY A 123 -17.67 13.14 -18.33
C GLY A 123 -17.18 11.68 -18.50
N GLY A 124 -16.14 11.26 -17.76
CA GLY A 124 -15.60 9.90 -17.79
C GLY A 124 -16.27 8.94 -16.80
N GLU A 125 -15.87 7.69 -16.87
CA GLU A 125 -16.21 6.64 -15.91
C GLU A 125 -14.98 6.32 -15.06
N CYS A 126 -15.17 6.20 -13.74
CA CYS A 126 -14.11 5.79 -12.83
C CYS A 126 -14.42 4.42 -12.22
N CYS A 127 -13.41 3.56 -12.23
CA CYS A 127 -13.46 2.28 -11.54
C CYS A 127 -12.41 2.30 -10.41
N ILE A 128 -12.85 2.28 -9.15
CA ILE A 128 -11.98 2.23 -7.99
C ILE A 128 -11.71 0.77 -7.63
N LEU A 129 -10.44 0.37 -7.57
CA LEU A 129 -10.01 -0.94 -7.11
C LEU A 129 -9.39 -0.84 -5.73
N THR A 130 -10.07 -1.39 -4.72
CA THR A 130 -9.63 -1.36 -3.33
C THR A 130 -10.04 -2.65 -2.60
N GLY A 131 -9.47 -2.91 -1.43
CA GLY A 131 -9.95 -3.92 -0.47
C GLY A 131 -10.75 -3.29 0.67
N ASP A 132 -10.92 -1.97 0.68
CA ASP A 132 -11.62 -1.24 1.73
C ASP A 132 -13.07 -0.92 1.34
N ARG A 133 -14.00 -1.23 2.25
CA ARG A 133 -15.44 -0.96 2.06
C ARG A 133 -15.79 0.52 2.19
N ASP A 134 -14.91 1.34 2.74
CA ASP A 134 -15.16 2.76 2.93
C ASP A 134 -15.29 3.50 1.60
N SER A 135 -14.53 3.07 0.61
CA SER A 135 -14.63 3.58 -0.75
C SER A 135 -16.02 3.34 -1.40
N LEU A 136 -16.86 2.46 -0.83
CA LEU A 136 -18.23 2.24 -1.34
C LEU A 136 -19.12 3.50 -1.25
N GLN A 137 -18.78 4.46 -0.37
CA GLN A 137 -19.46 5.77 -0.30
C GLN A 137 -19.31 6.59 -1.60
N LEU A 138 -18.32 6.26 -2.43
CA LEU A 138 -18.01 6.96 -3.68
C LEU A 138 -18.81 6.44 -4.88
N VAL A 139 -19.50 5.30 -4.73
CA VAL A 139 -20.26 4.67 -5.80
C VAL A 139 -21.41 5.58 -6.26
N ASN A 140 -21.49 5.82 -7.57
CA ASN A 140 -22.56 6.56 -8.23
C ASN A 140 -22.68 6.14 -9.70
N ASP A 141 -23.49 6.82 -10.50
CA ASP A 141 -23.75 6.46 -11.90
C ASP A 141 -22.50 6.43 -12.80
N ARG A 142 -21.39 7.08 -12.40
CA ARG A 142 -20.13 7.15 -13.13
C ARG A 142 -18.96 6.51 -12.40
N VAL A 143 -19.14 6.17 -11.13
CA VAL A 143 -18.10 5.58 -10.27
C VAL A 143 -18.54 4.22 -9.79
N THR A 144 -17.78 3.20 -10.13
CA THR A 144 -17.95 1.85 -9.61
C THR A 144 -16.78 1.48 -8.69
N VAL A 145 -17.05 0.64 -7.68
CA VAL A 145 -16.00 0.11 -6.80
C VAL A 145 -15.84 -1.39 -7.03
N ARG A 146 -14.63 -1.81 -7.28
CA ARG A 146 -14.22 -3.20 -7.37
C ARG A 146 -13.54 -3.58 -6.06
N LEU A 147 -14.30 -4.21 -5.18
CA LEU A 147 -13.83 -4.61 -3.86
C LEU A 147 -13.07 -5.94 -3.96
N ALA A 148 -11.76 -5.88 -3.81
CA ALA A 148 -10.91 -7.06 -3.78
C ALA A 148 -11.07 -7.79 -2.44
N THR A 149 -11.63 -8.99 -2.47
CA THR A 149 -11.72 -9.88 -1.31
C THR A 149 -10.65 -10.98 -1.40
N THR A 150 -10.57 -11.86 -0.40
CA THR A 150 -9.65 -12.99 -0.42
C THR A 150 -10.03 -14.06 -1.46
N LYS A 151 -11.28 -14.08 -1.90
CA LYS A 151 -11.82 -15.08 -2.83
C LYS A 151 -11.98 -14.52 -4.24
N GLU A 152 -12.52 -13.33 -4.35
CA GLU A 152 -12.91 -12.73 -5.61
C GLU A 152 -12.90 -11.19 -5.55
N THR A 153 -13.07 -10.55 -6.69
CA THR A 153 -13.36 -9.13 -6.78
C THR A 153 -14.86 -8.94 -6.96
N ILE A 154 -15.48 -8.21 -6.04
CA ILE A 154 -16.90 -7.88 -6.06
C ILE A 154 -17.07 -6.49 -6.68
N VAL A 155 -17.90 -6.39 -7.72
CA VAL A 155 -18.21 -5.09 -8.36
C VAL A 155 -19.44 -4.48 -7.71
N TYR A 156 -19.28 -3.28 -7.17
CA TYR A 156 -20.39 -2.48 -6.64
C TYR A 156 -20.75 -1.38 -7.64
N THR A 157 -21.99 -1.46 -8.10
CA THR A 157 -22.74 -0.39 -8.77
C THR A 157 -23.75 0.20 -7.76
N PRO A 158 -24.42 1.33 -8.07
CA PRO A 158 -25.48 1.85 -7.21
C PRO A 158 -26.57 0.82 -6.89
N GLU A 159 -27.02 0.07 -7.91
CA GLU A 159 -28.07 -0.93 -7.77
C GLU A 159 -27.66 -2.05 -6.80
N ARG A 160 -26.46 -2.60 -6.99
CA ARG A 160 -25.94 -3.66 -6.11
C ARG A 160 -25.78 -3.18 -4.69
N PHE A 161 -25.27 -1.96 -4.50
CA PHE A 161 -25.14 -1.38 -3.17
C PHE A 161 -26.50 -1.22 -2.51
N ILE A 162 -27.51 -0.66 -3.22
CA ILE A 162 -28.87 -0.47 -2.70
C ILE A 162 -29.52 -1.83 -2.38
N GLU A 163 -29.29 -2.85 -3.20
CA GLU A 163 -29.80 -4.22 -2.93
C GLU A 163 -29.22 -4.77 -1.61
N GLU A 164 -27.91 -4.58 -1.37
CA GLU A 164 -27.24 -5.10 -0.16
C GLU A 164 -27.56 -4.28 1.10
N TYR A 165 -27.53 -2.94 0.99
CA TYR A 165 -27.63 -2.05 2.15
C TYR A 165 -29.03 -1.46 2.37
N GLY A 166 -29.80 -1.29 1.29
CA GLY A 166 -31.17 -0.75 1.32
C GLY A 166 -31.24 0.78 1.36
N PHE A 167 -30.15 1.48 0.99
CA PHE A 167 -30.07 2.92 0.84
C PHE A 167 -28.95 3.26 -0.16
N GLU A 168 -28.88 4.52 -0.64
CA GLU A 168 -27.85 4.94 -1.60
C GLU A 168 -26.44 4.96 -0.99
N PRO A 169 -25.38 4.75 -1.82
CA PRO A 169 -23.99 4.63 -1.36
C PRO A 169 -23.49 5.76 -0.48
N ILE A 170 -23.86 7.00 -0.77
CA ILE A 170 -23.42 8.18 -0.02
C ILE A 170 -23.80 8.11 1.47
N TYR A 171 -24.92 7.47 1.81
CA TYR A 171 -25.38 7.31 3.21
C TYR A 171 -24.60 6.25 4.00
N LEU A 172 -23.61 5.60 3.40
CA LEU A 172 -22.66 4.77 4.13
C LEU A 172 -21.87 5.60 5.16
N ILE A 173 -21.61 6.86 4.87
CA ILE A 173 -20.99 7.82 5.78
C ILE A 173 -21.85 7.94 7.05
N ASP A 174 -23.16 8.11 6.88
CA ASP A 174 -24.12 8.27 7.98
C ASP A 174 -24.30 6.96 8.76
N LEU A 175 -24.25 5.81 8.09
CA LEU A 175 -24.22 4.51 8.76
C LEU A 175 -23.02 4.41 9.70
N LYS A 176 -21.81 4.73 9.21
CA LYS A 176 -20.57 4.70 10.01
C LYS A 176 -20.56 5.75 11.11
N SER A 177 -21.18 6.91 10.89
CA SER A 177 -21.30 7.95 11.92
C SER A 177 -22.09 7.47 13.14
N LEU A 178 -23.07 6.60 12.94
CA LEU A 178 -23.89 6.03 14.04
C LEU A 178 -23.25 4.78 14.65
N MET A 179 -22.80 3.81 13.84
CA MET A 179 -22.27 2.55 14.35
C MET A 179 -20.81 2.61 14.76
N GLY A 180 -20.07 3.62 14.31
CA GLY A 180 -18.62 3.69 14.43
C GLY A 180 -17.89 2.72 13.49
N ASP A 181 -16.55 2.75 13.59
CA ASP A 181 -15.64 1.80 12.94
C ASP A 181 -14.48 1.47 13.87
N SER A 182 -14.45 0.22 14.34
CA SER A 182 -13.38 -0.22 15.24
C SER A 182 -12.01 -0.36 14.56
N SER A 183 -11.97 -0.55 13.24
CA SER A 183 -10.70 -0.66 12.50
C SER A 183 -9.97 0.68 12.43
N ASP A 184 -10.72 1.78 12.35
CA ASP A 184 -10.21 3.15 12.28
C ASP A 184 -10.33 3.92 13.60
N ASN A 185 -10.80 3.22 14.63
CA ASN A 185 -11.05 3.82 15.94
C ASN A 185 -12.03 5.00 15.88
N ILE A 186 -13.05 4.89 15.02
CA ILE A 186 -14.15 5.85 14.92
C ILE A 186 -15.22 5.44 15.93
N PRO A 187 -15.58 6.33 16.90
CA PRO A 187 -16.40 5.92 18.05
C PRO A 187 -17.83 5.56 17.70
N GLY A 188 -18.46 6.29 16.78
CA GLY A 188 -19.92 6.19 16.58
C GLY A 188 -20.71 6.59 17.82
N VAL A 189 -21.98 6.22 17.86
CA VAL A 189 -22.84 6.39 19.02
C VAL A 189 -22.77 5.15 19.92
N ALA A 190 -22.34 5.32 21.16
CA ALA A 190 -22.14 4.22 22.10
C ALA A 190 -23.40 3.33 22.23
N GLY A 191 -23.22 2.03 21.94
CA GLY A 191 -24.31 1.04 22.00
C GLY A 191 -25.30 1.08 20.83
N VAL A 192 -25.00 1.81 19.74
CA VAL A 192 -25.72 1.75 18.47
C VAL A 192 -24.89 0.90 17.50
N GLY A 193 -25.30 -0.33 17.26
CA GLY A 193 -24.61 -1.22 16.32
C GLY A 193 -25.23 -1.19 14.93
N GLN A 194 -24.64 -1.95 14.00
CA GLN A 194 -24.98 -2.00 12.58
C GLN A 194 -26.48 -2.16 12.31
N LYS A 195 -27.18 -3.07 13.05
CA LYS A 195 -28.60 -3.32 12.85
C LYS A 195 -29.46 -2.08 13.14
N THR A 196 -29.19 -1.41 14.28
CA THR A 196 -29.90 -0.21 14.67
C THR A 196 -29.57 0.96 13.75
N ALA A 197 -28.29 1.21 13.51
CA ALA A 197 -27.84 2.24 12.59
C ALA A 197 -28.41 2.05 11.18
N GLY A 198 -28.37 0.83 10.64
CA GLY A 198 -28.93 0.52 9.32
C GLY A 198 -30.44 0.79 9.22
N ALA A 199 -31.22 0.45 10.26
CA ALA A 199 -32.65 0.76 10.30
C ALA A 199 -32.92 2.27 10.32
N LEU A 200 -32.11 3.03 11.08
CA LEU A 200 -32.21 4.49 11.14
C LEU A 200 -31.88 5.14 9.80
N ILE A 201 -30.79 4.73 9.16
CA ILE A 201 -30.34 5.30 7.88
C ILE A 201 -31.30 4.93 6.73
N LYS A 202 -31.88 3.76 6.72
CA LYS A 202 -32.96 3.40 5.77
C LYS A 202 -34.14 4.36 5.86
N ARG A 203 -34.50 4.81 7.06
CA ARG A 203 -35.63 5.71 7.27
C ARG A 203 -35.28 7.18 7.09
N TRP A 204 -34.15 7.62 7.66
CA TRP A 204 -33.81 9.03 7.78
C TRP A 204 -32.74 9.52 6.79
N LYS A 205 -32.03 8.59 6.14
CA LYS A 205 -30.94 8.82 5.19
C LYS A 205 -29.69 9.42 5.85
N THR A 206 -29.79 10.61 6.43
CA THR A 206 -28.67 11.32 7.07
C THR A 206 -28.87 11.47 8.57
N ILE A 207 -27.78 11.63 9.32
CA ILE A 207 -27.85 11.90 10.76
C ILE A 207 -28.47 13.26 11.04
N GLU A 208 -28.30 14.24 10.17
CA GLU A 208 -28.94 15.56 10.29
C GLU A 208 -30.45 15.41 10.29
N SER A 209 -31.00 14.74 9.28
CA SER A 209 -32.45 14.48 9.19
C SER A 209 -32.96 13.66 10.38
N LEU A 210 -32.18 12.69 10.85
CA LEU A 210 -32.52 11.91 12.06
C LEU A 210 -32.63 12.82 13.29
N TYR A 211 -31.62 13.68 13.53
CA TYR A 211 -31.60 14.54 14.73
C TYR A 211 -32.59 15.71 14.67
N GLU A 212 -32.94 16.18 13.49
CA GLU A 212 -33.99 17.18 13.31
C GLU A 212 -35.38 16.66 13.65
N ASN A 213 -35.59 15.36 13.43
CA ASN A 213 -36.91 14.70 13.64
C ASN A 213 -36.91 13.71 14.82
N ILE A 214 -35.90 13.74 15.68
CA ILE A 214 -35.68 12.69 16.68
C ILE A 214 -36.81 12.55 17.69
N ASP A 215 -37.47 13.65 18.07
CA ASP A 215 -38.58 13.64 19.06
C ASP A 215 -39.85 12.98 18.51
N GLY A 216 -40.04 13.00 17.17
CA GLY A 216 -41.15 12.34 16.47
C GLY A 216 -40.78 10.97 15.89
N ALA A 217 -39.59 10.44 16.16
CA ALA A 217 -39.03 9.30 15.43
C ALA A 217 -39.53 7.92 15.90
N GLU A 218 -40.49 7.82 16.84
CA GLU A 218 -41.04 6.56 17.39
C GLU A 218 -39.94 5.56 17.82
N LEU A 219 -38.91 6.06 18.47
CA LEU A 219 -37.75 5.27 18.93
C LEU A 219 -38.05 4.68 20.33
N SER A 220 -37.46 3.52 20.61
CA SER A 220 -37.45 3.05 22.00
C SER A 220 -36.67 4.05 22.87
N LYS A 221 -37.11 4.23 24.12
CA LYS A 221 -36.45 5.14 25.08
C LYS A 221 -34.94 4.91 25.18
N GLY A 222 -34.50 3.63 25.09
CA GLY A 222 -33.10 3.27 25.15
C GLY A 222 -32.30 3.77 23.92
N VAL A 223 -32.87 3.63 22.72
CA VAL A 223 -32.22 4.13 21.47
C VAL A 223 -32.22 5.66 21.44
N TYR A 224 -33.34 6.27 21.79
CA TYR A 224 -33.45 7.74 21.87
C TYR A 224 -32.37 8.33 22.80
N ASN A 225 -32.24 7.83 24.03
CA ASN A 225 -31.25 8.32 24.98
C ASN A 225 -29.82 8.14 24.48
N LYS A 226 -29.49 7.02 23.80
CA LYS A 226 -28.18 6.81 23.21
C LYS A 226 -27.88 7.82 22.14
N LEU A 227 -28.82 8.09 21.24
CA LEU A 227 -28.66 9.06 20.17
C LEU A 227 -28.50 10.48 20.71
N ILE A 228 -29.31 10.90 21.68
CA ILE A 228 -29.16 12.23 22.29
C ILE A 228 -27.81 12.39 22.96
N ASN A 229 -27.37 11.41 23.78
CA ASN A 229 -26.12 11.46 24.52
C ASN A 229 -24.89 11.35 23.58
N GLY A 230 -25.01 10.64 22.46
CA GLY A 230 -23.93 10.42 21.49
C GLY A 230 -23.95 11.33 20.26
N ARG A 231 -24.74 12.41 20.27
CA ARG A 231 -24.89 13.31 19.10
C ARG A 231 -23.57 13.90 18.62
N GLU A 232 -22.75 14.38 19.54
CA GLU A 232 -21.44 14.96 19.20
C GLU A 232 -20.49 13.89 18.65
N ASP A 233 -20.52 12.67 19.20
CA ASP A 233 -19.73 11.55 18.70
C ASP A 233 -20.18 11.14 17.30
N ALA A 234 -21.49 11.16 17.00
CA ALA A 234 -21.99 10.90 15.65
C ALA A 234 -21.49 11.95 14.64
N ILE A 235 -21.55 13.21 14.99
CA ILE A 235 -21.07 14.32 14.13
C ILE A 235 -19.57 14.19 13.87
N ARG A 236 -18.78 13.95 14.93
CA ARG A 236 -17.33 13.74 14.81
C ARG A 236 -17.03 12.50 13.96
N SER A 237 -17.76 11.40 14.18
CA SER A 237 -17.60 10.16 13.41
C SER A 237 -17.96 10.35 11.94
N LYS A 238 -18.99 11.14 11.62
CA LYS A 238 -19.33 11.50 10.24
C LYS A 238 -18.17 12.20 9.56
N TRP A 239 -17.57 13.19 10.22
CA TRP A 239 -16.43 13.91 9.68
C TRP A 239 -15.21 12.98 9.44
N LEU A 240 -14.92 12.07 10.38
CA LEU A 240 -13.82 11.10 10.24
C LEU A 240 -14.05 10.10 9.11
N ALA A 241 -15.29 9.62 8.94
CA ALA A 241 -15.65 8.62 7.93
C ALA A 241 -15.80 9.19 6.51
N THR A 242 -15.93 10.52 6.37
CA THR A 242 -16.12 11.16 5.07
C THR A 242 -14.81 11.24 4.30
N ILE A 243 -14.80 10.68 3.09
CA ILE A 243 -13.66 10.80 2.16
C ILE A 243 -13.62 12.21 1.59
N CYS A 244 -12.43 12.84 1.62
CA CYS A 244 -12.19 14.16 1.03
C CYS A 244 -12.15 14.07 -0.50
N LEU A 245 -12.81 15.01 -1.19
CA LEU A 245 -12.92 15.01 -2.65
C LEU A 245 -12.19 16.21 -3.32
N ASP A 246 -11.31 16.87 -2.59
CA ASP A 246 -10.58 18.07 -3.03
C ASP A 246 -9.11 18.06 -2.61
N VAL A 247 -8.49 16.87 -2.61
CA VAL A 247 -7.04 16.69 -2.38
C VAL A 247 -6.25 17.46 -3.45
N PRO A 248 -5.20 18.21 -3.11
CA PRO A 248 -4.40 18.97 -4.06
C PRO A 248 -3.48 18.06 -4.90
N VAL A 249 -4.08 17.26 -5.77
CA VAL A 249 -3.40 16.41 -6.75
C VAL A 249 -3.55 17.00 -8.15
N ASP A 250 -3.01 16.36 -9.15
CA ASP A 250 -3.19 16.79 -10.54
C ASP A 250 -4.64 16.55 -11.00
N TYR A 251 -5.36 17.61 -11.33
CA TYR A 251 -6.76 17.54 -11.79
C TYR A 251 -6.88 17.35 -13.30
N ASP A 252 -5.78 17.37 -14.06
CA ASP A 252 -5.84 17.02 -15.48
C ASP A 252 -5.85 15.52 -15.67
N ILE A 253 -7.02 14.98 -15.96
CA ILE A 253 -7.24 13.54 -16.14
C ILE A 253 -6.41 12.96 -17.30
N GLU A 254 -5.95 13.78 -18.25
CA GLU A 254 -5.10 13.33 -19.35
C GLU A 254 -3.71 12.87 -18.87
N ASN A 255 -3.25 13.43 -17.77
CA ASN A 255 -1.96 13.07 -17.16
C ASN A 255 -1.95 11.67 -16.51
N TYR A 256 -3.09 10.97 -16.46
CA TYR A 256 -3.20 9.59 -15.97
C TYR A 256 -3.25 8.55 -17.09
N LYS A 257 -3.04 8.95 -18.35
CA LYS A 257 -2.78 8.01 -19.43
C LYS A 257 -1.54 7.19 -19.12
N ILE A 258 -1.59 5.90 -19.46
CA ILE A 258 -0.41 5.05 -19.31
C ILE A 258 0.65 5.55 -20.28
N SER A 259 1.81 5.94 -19.74
CA SER A 259 2.94 6.40 -20.53
C SER A 259 3.74 5.23 -21.13
N GLU A 260 4.76 5.54 -21.90
CA GLU A 260 5.63 4.52 -22.49
C GLU A 260 6.30 3.65 -21.43
N ARG A 261 6.25 2.34 -21.64
CA ARG A 261 6.79 1.33 -20.73
C ARG A 261 8.31 1.22 -20.90
N ASN A 262 9.03 1.09 -19.80
CA ASN A 262 10.47 0.86 -19.82
C ASN A 262 10.75 -0.66 -19.73
N ASP A 263 10.79 -1.33 -20.88
CA ASP A 263 10.95 -2.79 -20.96
C ASP A 263 12.33 -3.27 -20.49
N GLU A 264 13.37 -2.48 -20.63
CA GLU A 264 14.71 -2.82 -20.14
C GLU A 264 14.74 -2.91 -18.62
N LYS A 265 14.25 -1.87 -17.93
CA LYS A 265 14.20 -1.85 -16.46
C LYS A 265 13.23 -2.89 -15.91
N LEU A 266 12.09 -3.11 -16.59
CA LEU A 266 11.13 -4.17 -16.21
C LEU A 266 11.77 -5.56 -16.33
N SER A 267 12.48 -5.83 -17.45
CA SER A 267 13.19 -7.09 -17.64
C SER A 267 14.23 -7.33 -16.54
N ASP A 268 15.02 -6.33 -16.21
CA ASP A 268 16.02 -6.41 -15.16
C ASP A 268 15.41 -6.71 -13.80
N LEU A 269 14.40 -5.92 -13.39
CA LEU A 269 13.74 -6.07 -12.09
C LEU A 269 13.01 -7.41 -11.98
N LEU A 270 12.26 -7.81 -13.00
CA LEU A 270 11.51 -9.08 -12.98
C LEU A 270 12.44 -10.30 -13.04
N THR A 271 13.60 -10.18 -13.67
CA THR A 271 14.64 -11.22 -13.66
C THR A 271 15.24 -11.35 -12.26
N GLU A 272 15.54 -10.24 -11.59
CA GLU A 272 16.03 -10.22 -10.22
C GLU A 272 15.02 -10.85 -9.24
N LEU A 273 13.74 -10.55 -9.42
CA LEU A 273 12.65 -11.09 -8.61
C LEU A 273 12.27 -12.54 -8.97
N GLU A 274 12.85 -13.12 -10.01
CA GLU A 274 12.54 -14.48 -10.53
C GLU A 274 11.06 -14.64 -10.97
N MET A 275 10.49 -13.55 -11.53
CA MET A 275 9.08 -13.49 -11.94
C MET A 275 8.87 -13.77 -13.45
N ALA A 276 9.39 -14.91 -13.94
CA ALA A 276 9.33 -15.26 -15.36
C ALA A 276 7.90 -15.29 -15.95
N LYS A 277 6.90 -15.75 -15.19
CA LYS A 277 5.50 -15.73 -15.63
C LYS A 277 4.96 -14.32 -15.83
N LEU A 278 5.40 -13.37 -15.02
CA LEU A 278 5.02 -11.97 -15.14
C LEU A 278 5.67 -11.34 -16.37
N MET A 279 6.95 -11.66 -16.62
CA MET A 279 7.64 -11.25 -17.85
C MET A 279 6.91 -11.75 -19.09
N GLN A 280 6.54 -13.03 -19.12
CA GLN A 280 5.77 -13.63 -20.22
C GLN A 280 4.42 -12.91 -20.42
N LYS A 281 3.71 -12.60 -19.33
CA LYS A 281 2.42 -11.87 -19.40
C LYS A 281 2.59 -10.45 -19.96
N LEU A 282 3.71 -9.80 -19.68
CA LEU A 282 4.07 -8.48 -20.21
C LEU A 282 4.65 -8.53 -21.62
N GLY A 283 4.97 -9.72 -22.16
CA GLY A 283 5.63 -9.89 -23.45
C GLY A 283 7.07 -9.40 -23.45
N ILE A 284 7.75 -9.53 -22.30
CA ILE A 284 9.13 -9.04 -22.09
C ILE A 284 10.09 -10.25 -22.15
N GLU A 285 11.14 -10.15 -22.98
CA GLU A 285 12.21 -11.14 -23.01
C GLU A 285 13.17 -10.95 -21.83
N PRO A 286 13.72 -12.03 -21.27
CA PRO A 286 14.74 -11.94 -20.24
C PRO A 286 15.96 -11.16 -20.71
N SER A 287 16.48 -10.28 -19.87
CA SER A 287 17.73 -9.59 -20.17
C SER A 287 18.90 -10.58 -20.15
N GLU A 288 19.45 -10.91 -21.31
CA GLU A 288 20.63 -11.78 -21.44
C GLU A 288 21.89 -11.16 -20.81
N LYS A 289 21.90 -9.86 -20.59
CA LYS A 289 23.08 -9.11 -20.12
C LYS A 289 23.51 -9.41 -18.68
N ARG A 290 22.63 -9.88 -17.81
CA ARG A 290 22.99 -10.13 -16.39
C ARG A 290 23.39 -11.57 -16.06
N ALA A 291 23.14 -12.55 -16.90
CA ALA A 291 23.71 -13.88 -16.74
C ALA A 291 25.24 -13.86 -16.96
N SER A 292 25.74 -12.94 -17.79
CA SER A 292 27.17 -12.79 -18.10
C SER A 292 27.90 -11.78 -17.20
N GLU A 293 27.22 -10.85 -16.55
CA GLU A 293 27.87 -9.83 -15.70
C GLU A 293 28.03 -10.23 -14.22
N LYS A 294 27.45 -11.39 -13.78
CA LYS A 294 27.92 -12.07 -12.56
C LYS A 294 29.22 -12.85 -12.78
N THR A 295 29.78 -12.87 -13.95
CA THR A 295 31.22 -13.03 -14.09
C THR A 295 31.84 -11.77 -13.52
N VAL A 296 32.24 -11.86 -12.26
CA VAL A 296 33.08 -10.88 -11.59
C VAL A 296 34.06 -10.33 -12.64
N ARG A 297 33.93 -9.05 -13.00
CA ARG A 297 35.10 -8.36 -13.58
C ARG A 297 36.17 -8.56 -12.54
N ALA A 298 37.11 -9.46 -12.85
CA ALA A 298 38.35 -9.55 -12.12
C ALA A 298 39.01 -8.19 -12.37
N VAL A 299 38.71 -7.22 -11.51
CA VAL A 299 39.53 -6.04 -11.39
C VAL A 299 40.87 -6.59 -10.96
N ASP A 300 41.90 -6.28 -11.72
CA ASP A 300 43.27 -6.67 -11.42
C ASP A 300 43.69 -5.89 -10.17
N VAL A 301 43.24 -6.37 -9.00
CA VAL A 301 43.44 -5.72 -7.71
C VAL A 301 44.84 -6.08 -7.26
N LYS A 302 45.75 -5.14 -7.24
CA LYS A 302 47.07 -5.27 -6.59
C LYS A 302 46.84 -5.47 -5.09
N THR A 303 46.81 -6.73 -4.67
CA THR A 303 46.59 -7.11 -3.27
C THR A 303 47.94 -7.13 -2.54
N GLN A 304 48.08 -6.34 -1.50
CA GLN A 304 49.19 -6.46 -0.56
C GLN A 304 48.72 -7.28 0.64
N LEU A 305 49.31 -8.46 0.84
CA LEU A 305 49.11 -9.28 2.06
C LEU A 305 50.02 -8.70 3.16
N LYS A 306 49.42 -8.33 4.29
CA LYS A 306 50.17 -7.95 5.50
C LYS A 306 49.67 -8.81 6.67
N ASP A 307 50.61 -9.24 7.51
CA ASP A 307 50.25 -9.84 8.81
C ASP A 307 49.68 -8.76 9.73
N ILE A 308 48.64 -9.14 10.46
CA ILE A 308 47.94 -8.22 11.37
C ILE A 308 48.62 -8.23 12.74
N ASP A 309 49.01 -7.05 13.21
CA ASP A 309 49.25 -6.78 14.63
C ASP A 309 48.05 -6.10 15.29
N GLU A 310 48.11 -5.96 16.62
CA GLU A 310 47.01 -5.34 17.40
C GLU A 310 46.72 -3.89 17.02
N GLU A 311 47.64 -3.17 16.48
CA GLU A 311 47.53 -1.77 16.09
C GLU A 311 46.72 -1.63 14.79
N ILE A 312 46.92 -2.56 13.84
CA ILE A 312 46.15 -2.67 12.59
C ILE A 312 44.70 -3.08 12.91
N LEU A 313 44.49 -4.03 13.85
CA LEU A 313 43.15 -4.46 14.29
C LEU A 313 42.36 -3.29 14.92
N GLY A 314 43.00 -2.47 15.74
CA GLY A 314 42.39 -1.27 16.33
C GLY A 314 41.99 -0.21 15.29
N GLY A 315 42.68 -0.14 14.15
CA GLY A 315 42.33 0.71 13.01
C GLY A 315 41.08 0.21 12.27
N PHE A 316 40.95 -1.09 12.06
CA PHE A 316 39.79 -1.71 11.37
C PHE A 316 38.47 -1.50 12.11
N LEU A 317 38.47 -1.51 13.44
CA LEU A 317 37.28 -1.32 14.27
C LEU A 317 36.70 0.12 14.23
N LYS A 318 37.42 1.06 13.65
CA LYS A 318 37.01 2.48 13.57
C LYS A 318 36.44 2.89 12.20
N MET A 319 36.32 1.96 11.24
CA MET A 319 36.01 2.31 9.86
C MET A 319 34.63 1.83 9.39
N ASN A 320 33.91 2.68 8.62
CA ASN A 320 32.51 2.51 8.23
C ASN A 320 32.24 1.53 7.07
N SER A 321 33.23 0.83 6.53
CA SER A 321 33.02 -0.09 5.38
C SER A 321 34.03 -1.23 5.41
N ILE A 322 33.59 -2.40 5.85
CA ILE A 322 34.40 -3.63 5.82
C ILE A 322 33.65 -4.68 5.01
N CYS A 323 34.28 -5.21 3.95
CA CYS A 323 33.75 -6.36 3.22
C CYS A 323 34.38 -7.65 3.76
N TYR A 324 33.55 -8.67 4.06
CA TYR A 324 33.99 -10.00 4.51
C TYR A 324 33.79 -11.03 3.41
N LEU A 325 34.80 -11.85 3.17
CA LEU A 325 34.69 -13.01 2.30
C LEU A 325 35.11 -14.27 3.10
N PHE A 326 34.28 -15.31 3.05
CA PHE A 326 34.62 -16.62 3.61
C PHE A 326 34.77 -17.62 2.47
N ASP A 327 35.96 -18.19 2.31
CA ASP A 327 36.26 -19.15 1.25
C ASP A 327 36.11 -20.63 1.67
N GLY A 328 35.44 -20.86 2.81
CA GLY A 328 35.25 -22.17 3.40
C GLY A 328 36.40 -22.64 4.34
N LYS A 329 37.51 -21.89 4.42
CA LYS A 329 38.67 -22.21 5.26
C LYS A 329 39.14 -21.01 6.08
N ALA A 330 38.99 -19.81 5.61
CA ALA A 330 39.46 -18.60 6.27
C ALA A 330 38.52 -17.41 6.04
N PHE A 331 38.39 -16.54 7.04
CA PHE A 331 37.77 -15.23 6.84
C PHE A 331 38.78 -14.28 6.21
N LYS A 332 38.36 -13.63 5.14
CA LYS A 332 39.12 -12.55 4.49
C LYS A 332 38.33 -11.26 4.63
N SER A 333 38.97 -10.22 5.12
CA SER A 333 38.40 -8.90 5.13
C SER A 333 39.16 -8.01 4.12
N ALA A 334 38.42 -7.20 3.39
CA ALA A 334 39.02 -6.26 2.45
C ALA A 334 38.54 -4.86 2.78
N GLN A 335 39.47 -3.91 2.82
CA GLN A 335 39.19 -2.49 2.99
C GLN A 335 39.55 -1.75 1.72
N ARG A 336 38.68 -0.87 1.25
CA ARG A 336 38.97 0.03 0.13
C ARG A 336 39.84 1.18 0.63
N LEU A 337 40.99 1.35 0.00
CA LEU A 337 41.93 2.47 0.24
C LEU A 337 41.62 3.65 -0.67
N ASP A 338 41.37 3.37 -1.95
CA ASP A 338 40.99 4.32 -2.98
C ASP A 338 40.22 3.59 -4.10
N ASP A 339 39.99 4.24 -5.26
CA ASP A 339 39.20 3.65 -6.35
C ASP A 339 39.85 2.45 -7.03
N GLU A 340 41.17 2.23 -6.82
CA GLU A 340 41.95 1.16 -7.48
C GLU A 340 42.62 0.20 -6.48
N ASN A 341 42.67 0.53 -5.18
CA ASN A 341 43.44 -0.23 -4.20
C ASN A 341 42.56 -0.74 -3.03
N PHE A 342 42.84 -1.98 -2.60
CA PHE A 342 42.22 -2.63 -1.44
C PHE A 342 43.29 -3.28 -0.58
N ILE A 343 43.12 -3.25 0.74
CA ILE A 343 43.87 -4.10 1.67
C ILE A 343 43.04 -5.32 1.98
N THR A 344 43.59 -6.50 1.75
CA THR A 344 42.95 -7.78 2.10
C THR A 344 43.72 -8.43 3.24
N VAL A 345 43.02 -8.88 4.26
CA VAL A 345 43.59 -9.58 5.41
C VAL A 345 42.98 -10.96 5.50
N SER A 346 43.82 -11.99 5.60
CA SER A 346 43.37 -13.37 5.74
C SER A 346 43.56 -13.86 7.16
N TYR A 347 42.49 -14.34 7.79
CA TYR A 347 42.51 -14.94 9.13
C TYR A 347 42.47 -16.45 8.99
N THR A 348 43.56 -17.18 9.38
CA THR A 348 43.63 -18.64 9.29
C THR A 348 43.37 -19.36 10.62
N HIS A 349 43.34 -18.64 11.75
CA HIS A 349 43.15 -19.23 13.08
C HIS A 349 42.25 -18.35 13.97
N LEU A 350 40.95 -18.63 13.96
CA LEU A 350 40.04 -18.23 15.06
C LEU A 350 39.97 -19.38 16.06
N ARG A 351 40.55 -19.23 17.25
CA ARG A 351 40.31 -20.17 18.37
C ARG A 351 38.85 -20.09 18.79
N ALA A 352 38.17 -21.22 18.93
CA ALA A 352 36.76 -21.37 19.25
C ALA A 352 36.26 -20.65 20.53
N HIS A 353 37.16 -20.03 21.30
CA HIS A 353 36.84 -19.36 22.56
C HIS A 353 36.50 -17.85 22.39
N GLU A 354 36.82 -17.19 21.30
CA GLU A 354 36.61 -15.74 21.12
C GLU A 354 35.29 -15.40 20.40
N THR A 355 34.71 -16.37 19.68
CA THR A 355 33.43 -16.16 18.95
C THR A 355 32.19 -16.08 19.86
N ARG A 356 32.30 -16.37 21.16
CA ARG A 356 31.14 -16.31 22.11
C ARG A 356 30.93 -14.96 22.78
N ARG A 357 31.77 -13.96 22.54
CA ARG A 357 31.66 -12.63 23.22
C ARG A 357 31.18 -11.48 22.34
N HIS A 358 30.97 -11.69 21.05
CA HIS A 358 30.56 -10.60 20.13
C HIS A 358 29.53 -11.07 19.06
N LEU A 359 28.51 -11.80 19.49
CA LEU A 359 27.23 -11.97 18.77
C LEU A 359 26.10 -11.53 19.68
#